data_da465df56fc60d0306a53ced84684894
#
_entry.id   da465df56fc60d0306a53ced84684894
#
_cell.length_a   1.000
_cell.length_b   1.000
_cell.length_c   1.000
_cell.angle_alpha   90.00
_cell.angle_beta   90.00
_cell.angle_gamma   90.00
#
_symmetry.space_group_name_H-M   'P 1'
#
loop_
_entity.id
_entity.type
_entity.pdbx_description
1 polymer ?
#
loop_
_entity_poly.entity_id
_entity_poly.type
_entity_poly.pdbx_seq_one_letter_code
_entity_poly.pdbx_strand_id
1 'polypeptide(L)'
;EAISFPIMAEMSQVWLGLTHPERMWRRAAMVVAGSVTGVAVTHLLTRGGHQPPAPWTTPEMRTATSRYLSQGPRGYWKQALTGIPVKLFAAESGRRDLPLPSVVIHAAGERAARMAVSTAIVKTLGKPLGPITRQHYGPYLATTGVVFATALRRVIRHWQRPKRPGRP
;
A
#
# COMPACT_ATOMS: atom_id res chain seq x y z
N GLU A 1 -2.98 8.14 -0.07
CA GLU A 1 -3.24 6.91 0.72
C GLU A 1 -3.70 7.21 2.16
N ALA A 2 -3.15 8.21 2.82
CA ALA A 2 -3.54 8.58 4.20
C ALA A 2 -4.98 9.13 4.28
N ILE A 3 -5.48 9.72 3.20
CA ILE A 3 -6.77 10.41 3.15
C ILE A 3 -7.78 9.63 2.29
N SER A 4 -7.83 8.31 2.41
CA SER A 4 -8.92 7.49 1.86
C SER A 4 -8.97 7.32 0.33
N PHE A 5 -7.91 7.61 -0.41
CA PHE A 5 -7.91 7.34 -1.85
C PHE A 5 -7.50 5.87 -2.11
N PRO A 6 -8.30 5.09 -2.86
CA PRO A 6 -8.05 3.66 -3.07
C PRO A 6 -6.92 3.37 -4.07
N ILE A 7 -6.19 4.39 -4.52
CA ILE A 7 -5.08 4.19 -5.47
C ILE A 7 -3.86 3.74 -4.68
N MET A 8 -3.39 2.54 -4.98
CA MET A 8 -2.11 2.07 -4.47
C MET A 8 -0.97 2.92 -5.06
N ALA A 9 0.03 3.18 -4.26
CA ALA A 9 1.20 3.95 -4.69
C ALA A 9 1.88 3.34 -5.92
N GLU A 10 1.83 2.02 -6.05
CA GLU A 10 2.34 1.27 -7.19
C GLU A 10 1.65 1.62 -8.52
N MET A 11 0.38 2.01 -8.49
CA MET A 11 -0.33 2.43 -9.71
C MET A 11 0.29 3.67 -10.35
N SER A 12 0.70 4.65 -9.54
CA SER A 12 1.40 5.82 -10.05
C SER A 12 2.74 5.45 -10.70
N GLN A 13 3.44 4.45 -10.14
CA GLN A 13 4.66 3.91 -10.72
C GLN A 13 4.40 3.24 -12.08
N VAL A 14 3.35 2.42 -12.17
CA VAL A 14 2.95 1.76 -13.43
C VAL A 14 2.53 2.79 -14.47
N TRP A 15 1.64 3.73 -14.11
CA TRP A 15 1.11 4.72 -15.07
C TRP A 15 2.19 5.66 -15.62
N LEU A 16 3.12 6.08 -14.78
CA LEU A 16 4.12 7.08 -15.17
C LEU A 16 5.47 6.45 -15.52
N GLY A 17 5.70 5.22 -15.11
CA GLY A 17 7.01 4.59 -15.24
C GLY A 17 7.34 4.16 -16.66
N LEU A 18 6.37 3.60 -17.38
CA LEU A 18 6.56 3.19 -18.78
C LEU A 18 6.75 4.39 -19.70
N THR A 19 6.19 5.56 -19.36
CA THR A 19 6.32 6.78 -20.16
C THR A 19 7.57 7.60 -19.82
N HIS A 20 8.03 7.57 -18.58
CA HIS A 20 9.13 8.38 -18.08
C HIS A 20 10.06 7.59 -17.14
N PRO A 21 10.77 6.57 -17.65
CA PRO A 21 11.56 5.67 -16.82
C PRO A 21 12.74 6.35 -16.10
N GLU A 22 13.23 7.49 -16.63
CA GLU A 22 14.32 8.26 -16.06
C GLU A 22 14.02 8.87 -14.70
N ARG A 23 12.72 9.16 -14.41
CA ARG A 23 12.28 9.79 -13.17
C ARG A 23 11.77 8.83 -12.11
N MET A 24 11.83 7.53 -12.38
CA MET A 24 11.19 6.50 -11.55
C MET A 24 11.70 6.48 -10.11
N TRP A 25 13.01 6.53 -9.90
CA TRP A 25 13.58 6.49 -8.53
C TRP A 25 13.22 7.71 -7.71
N ARG A 26 13.23 8.89 -8.32
CA ARG A 26 12.79 10.12 -7.65
C ARG A 26 11.32 10.04 -7.23
N ARG A 27 10.46 9.54 -8.12
CA ARG A 27 9.03 9.33 -7.81
C ARG A 27 8.84 8.29 -6.72
N ALA A 28 9.56 7.17 -6.78
CA ALA A 28 9.54 6.15 -5.75
C ALA A 28 9.89 6.73 -4.37
N ALA A 29 10.95 7.52 -4.29
CA ALA A 29 11.35 8.20 -3.06
C ALA A 29 10.26 9.15 -2.53
N MET A 30 9.64 9.95 -3.40
CA MET A 30 8.53 10.84 -3.02
C MET A 30 7.31 10.07 -2.52
N VAL A 31 6.97 8.95 -3.16
CA VAL A 31 5.87 8.07 -2.74
C VAL A 31 6.17 7.45 -1.37
N VAL A 32 7.39 6.98 -1.15
CA VAL A 32 7.80 6.45 0.16
C VAL A 32 7.70 7.53 1.23
N ALA A 33 8.27 8.71 0.98
CA ALA A 33 8.22 9.82 1.93
C ALA A 33 6.77 10.21 2.28
N GLY A 34 5.91 10.42 1.29
CA GLY A 34 4.51 10.75 1.51
C GLY A 34 3.74 9.64 2.24
N SER A 35 4.03 8.37 1.93
CA SER A 35 3.40 7.23 2.61
C SER A 35 3.82 7.15 4.08
N VAL A 36 5.10 7.35 4.38
CA VAL A 36 5.64 7.35 5.75
C VAL A 36 5.09 8.51 6.56
N THR A 37 5.01 9.71 5.98
CA THR A 37 4.34 10.85 6.61
C THR A 37 2.89 10.54 6.94
N GLY A 38 2.15 9.93 5.99
CA GLY A 38 0.77 9.49 6.22
C GLY A 38 0.64 8.46 7.34
N VAL A 39 1.59 7.53 7.46
CA VAL A 39 1.66 6.57 8.56
C VAL A 39 1.86 7.29 9.89
N ALA A 40 2.83 8.21 9.97
CA ALA A 40 3.13 8.95 11.19
C ALA A 40 1.92 9.80 11.65
N VAL A 41 1.30 10.53 10.73
CA VAL A 41 0.10 11.34 11.02
C VAL A 41 -1.05 10.47 11.51
N THR A 42 -1.34 9.36 10.81
CA THR A 42 -2.42 8.45 11.20
C THR A 42 -2.17 7.80 12.55
N HIS A 43 -0.93 7.42 12.83
CA HIS A 43 -0.51 6.88 14.12
C HIS A 43 -0.76 7.89 15.25
N LEU A 44 -0.30 9.13 15.09
CA LEU A 44 -0.46 10.19 16.10
C LEU A 44 -1.93 10.54 16.33
N LEU A 45 -2.73 10.65 15.27
CA LEU A 45 -4.17 10.90 15.39
C LEU A 45 -4.87 9.78 16.18
N THR A 46 -4.58 8.52 15.87
CA THR A 46 -5.20 7.40 16.58
C THR A 46 -4.70 7.22 17.99
N ARG A 47 -3.45 7.54 18.28
CA ARG A 47 -2.90 7.64 19.63
C ARG A 47 -3.64 8.71 20.46
N GLY A 48 -4.00 9.83 19.84
CA GLY A 48 -4.82 10.90 20.44
C GLY A 48 -6.32 10.60 20.49
N GLY A 49 -6.76 9.37 20.23
CA GLY A 49 -8.16 8.95 20.31
C GLY A 49 -9.00 9.23 19.04
N HIS A 50 -8.42 9.82 18.00
CA HIS A 50 -9.13 10.09 16.75
C HIS A 50 -9.16 8.83 15.88
N GLN A 51 -10.32 8.56 15.27
CA GLN A 51 -10.45 7.44 14.32
C GLN A 51 -10.56 7.97 12.90
N PRO A 52 -9.45 8.01 12.13
CA PRO A 52 -9.52 8.45 10.75
C PRO A 52 -10.36 7.48 9.93
N PRO A 53 -11.16 7.98 8.96
CA PRO A 53 -12.01 7.15 8.13
C PRO A 53 -11.17 6.13 7.36
N ALA A 54 -11.63 4.88 7.36
CA ALA A 54 -10.95 3.77 6.70
C ALA A 54 -11.91 3.05 5.73
N PRO A 55 -12.35 3.71 4.65
CA PRO A 55 -13.20 3.09 3.64
C PRO A 55 -12.48 1.89 3.02
N TRP A 56 -13.24 0.96 2.47
CA TRP A 56 -12.76 -0.27 1.82
C TRP A 56 -12.02 -1.24 2.77
N THR A 57 -12.24 -1.12 4.08
CA THR A 57 -11.67 -2.03 5.08
C THR A 57 -12.75 -2.90 5.69
N THR A 58 -12.40 -4.15 6.01
CA THR A 58 -13.31 -5.10 6.64
C THR A 58 -12.93 -5.34 8.09
N PRO A 59 -13.86 -5.83 8.95
CA PRO A 59 -13.55 -6.22 10.32
C PRO A 59 -12.41 -7.27 10.38
N GLU A 60 -12.37 -8.19 9.42
CA GLU A 60 -11.35 -9.23 9.34
C GLU A 60 -9.95 -8.65 9.08
N MET A 61 -9.86 -7.62 8.21
CA MET A 61 -8.61 -6.90 7.98
C MET A 61 -8.11 -6.23 9.27
N ARG A 62 -9.01 -5.65 10.07
CA ARG A 62 -8.67 -5.02 11.36
C ARG A 62 -8.17 -6.07 12.35
N THR A 63 -8.87 -7.18 12.47
CA THR A 63 -8.46 -8.30 13.35
C THR A 63 -7.10 -8.87 12.93
N ALA A 64 -6.87 -9.06 11.63
CA ALA A 64 -5.59 -9.52 11.11
C ALA A 64 -4.46 -8.53 11.40
N THR A 65 -4.70 -7.23 11.18
CA THR A 65 -3.73 -6.17 11.48
C THR A 65 -3.37 -6.14 12.96
N SER A 66 -4.37 -6.25 13.83
CA SER A 66 -4.19 -6.34 15.28
C SER A 66 -3.30 -7.53 15.67
N ARG A 67 -3.52 -8.70 15.03
CA ARG A 67 -2.69 -9.90 15.24
C ARG A 67 -1.26 -9.69 14.75
N TYR A 68 -1.05 -9.09 13.58
CA TYR A 68 0.30 -8.85 13.06
C TYR A 68 1.08 -7.88 13.94
N LEU A 69 0.44 -6.85 14.47
CA LEU A 69 1.07 -5.87 15.35
C LEU A 69 1.15 -6.30 16.82
N SER A 70 0.59 -7.46 17.21
CA SER A 70 0.77 -8.00 18.57
C SER A 70 2.24 -8.36 18.86
N GLN A 71 3.03 -8.61 17.81
CA GLN A 71 4.47 -8.85 17.87
C GLN A 71 5.30 -7.57 17.69
N GLY A 72 4.66 -6.40 17.79
CA GLY A 72 5.29 -5.10 17.64
C GLY A 72 5.38 -4.60 16.19
N PRO A 73 6.15 -3.52 15.92
CA PRO A 73 6.23 -2.83 14.64
C PRO A 73 6.72 -3.70 13.47
N ARG A 74 7.43 -4.79 13.73
CA ARG A 74 7.85 -5.77 12.70
C ARG A 74 6.68 -6.34 11.91
N GLY A 75 5.46 -6.30 12.48
CA GLY A 75 4.24 -6.69 11.79
C GLY A 75 3.97 -5.93 10.49
N TYR A 76 4.54 -4.74 10.30
CA TYR A 76 4.42 -3.97 9.05
C TYR A 76 4.88 -4.74 7.82
N TRP A 77 5.88 -5.62 7.93
CA TRP A 77 6.36 -6.42 6.81
C TRP A 77 5.31 -7.40 6.25
N LYS A 78 4.30 -7.76 7.06
CA LYS A 78 3.17 -8.58 6.59
C LYS A 78 2.24 -7.82 5.66
N GLN A 79 2.25 -6.49 5.70
CA GLN A 79 1.41 -5.64 4.86
C GLN A 79 1.67 -5.88 3.37
N ALA A 80 2.92 -6.06 2.96
CA ALA A 80 3.31 -6.33 1.58
C ALA A 80 2.60 -7.54 0.95
N LEU A 81 2.33 -8.57 1.76
CA LEU A 81 1.80 -9.86 1.30
C LEU A 81 0.28 -10.01 1.49
N THR A 82 -0.35 -9.14 2.27
CA THR A 82 -1.74 -9.32 2.69
C THR A 82 -2.75 -8.48 1.92
N GLY A 83 -2.29 -7.44 1.20
CA GLY A 83 -3.15 -6.47 0.53
C GLY A 83 -3.95 -5.58 1.50
N ILE A 84 -3.70 -5.67 2.81
CA ILE A 84 -4.36 -4.82 3.81
C ILE A 84 -3.82 -3.39 3.66
N PRO A 85 -4.69 -2.36 3.65
CA PRO A 85 -4.24 -0.97 3.55
C PRO A 85 -3.32 -0.56 4.69
N VAL A 86 -2.19 0.11 4.39
CA VAL A 86 -1.21 0.55 5.38
C VAL A 86 -1.81 1.45 6.47
N LYS A 87 -2.86 2.19 6.16
CA LYS A 87 -3.56 3.02 7.13
C LYS A 87 -4.16 2.23 8.30
N LEU A 88 -4.54 0.95 8.08
CA LEU A 88 -4.97 0.10 9.19
C LEU A 88 -3.81 -0.25 10.12
N PHE A 89 -2.64 -0.53 9.57
CA PHE A 89 -1.43 -0.74 10.38
C PHE A 89 -1.06 0.54 11.15
N ALA A 90 -1.13 1.70 10.50
CA ALA A 90 -0.85 2.98 11.14
C ALA A 90 -1.84 3.28 12.27
N ALA A 91 -3.14 3.10 12.02
CA ALA A 91 -4.16 3.30 13.03
C ALA A 91 -4.04 2.31 14.20
N GLU A 92 -3.79 1.03 13.92
CA GLU A 92 -3.62 0.02 14.96
C GLU A 92 -2.35 0.24 15.78
N SER A 93 -1.25 0.68 15.14
CA SER A 93 -0.02 1.01 15.85
C SER A 93 -0.21 2.19 16.81
N GLY A 94 -1.02 3.19 16.44
CA GLY A 94 -1.37 4.30 17.33
C GLY A 94 -2.25 3.86 18.49
N ARG A 95 -3.28 3.01 18.25
CA ARG A 95 -4.12 2.46 19.31
C ARG A 95 -3.35 1.61 20.32
N ARG A 96 -2.29 0.95 19.88
CA ARG A 96 -1.40 0.13 20.74
C ARG A 96 -0.27 0.89 21.37
N ASP A 97 -0.22 2.19 21.15
CA ASP A 97 0.84 3.06 21.66
C ASP A 97 2.26 2.58 21.32
N LEU A 98 2.43 1.99 20.10
CA LEU A 98 3.74 1.53 19.68
C LEU A 98 4.70 2.72 19.49
N PRO A 99 6.01 2.56 19.75
CA PRO A 99 6.98 3.64 19.59
C PRO A 99 7.02 4.18 18.16
N LEU A 100 6.67 5.46 17.95
CA LEU A 100 6.60 6.09 16.63
C LEU A 100 7.87 5.92 15.78
N PRO A 101 9.11 6.10 16.32
CA PRO A 101 10.31 5.90 15.52
C PRO A 101 10.42 4.48 14.95
N SER A 102 10.08 3.47 15.74
CA SER A 102 10.10 2.08 15.30
C SER A 102 9.03 1.80 14.24
N VAL A 103 7.82 2.35 14.41
CA VAL A 103 6.73 2.28 13.41
C VAL A 103 7.18 2.89 12.08
N VAL A 104 7.77 4.08 12.13
CA VAL A 104 8.27 4.80 10.94
C VAL A 104 9.36 4.00 10.23
N ILE A 105 10.33 3.45 10.96
CA ILE A 105 11.43 2.66 10.36
C ILE A 105 10.89 1.43 9.64
N HIS A 106 10.00 0.66 10.27
CA HIS A 106 9.44 -0.56 9.66
C HIS A 106 8.52 -0.24 8.49
N ALA A 107 7.69 0.81 8.59
CA ALA A 107 6.84 1.26 7.50
C ALA A 107 7.67 1.78 6.32
N ALA A 108 8.73 2.54 6.58
CA ALA A 108 9.64 3.05 5.55
C ALA A 108 10.37 1.90 4.84
N GLY A 109 10.90 0.94 5.59
CA GLY A 109 11.58 -0.24 5.04
C GLY A 109 10.66 -1.07 4.14
N GLU A 110 9.46 -1.39 4.61
CA GLU A 110 8.45 -2.12 3.82
C GLU A 110 8.10 -1.36 2.53
N ARG A 111 7.83 -0.06 2.63
CA ARG A 111 7.49 0.78 1.47
C ARG A 111 8.64 0.92 0.50
N ALA A 112 9.85 1.13 1.00
CA ALA A 112 11.03 1.24 0.16
C ALA A 112 11.30 -0.07 -0.61
N ALA A 113 11.20 -1.22 0.06
CA ALA A 113 11.35 -2.53 -0.59
C ALA A 113 10.33 -2.75 -1.71
N ARG A 114 9.04 -2.48 -1.44
CA ARG A 114 7.98 -2.59 -2.46
C ARG A 114 8.21 -1.64 -3.64
N MET A 115 8.54 -0.38 -3.35
CA MET A 115 8.79 0.61 -4.40
C MET A 115 10.05 0.26 -5.21
N ALA A 116 11.08 -0.30 -4.59
CA ALA A 116 12.28 -0.77 -5.29
C ALA A 116 11.93 -1.91 -6.27
N VAL A 117 11.19 -2.92 -5.82
CA VAL A 117 10.75 -4.04 -6.67
C VAL A 117 9.88 -3.55 -7.82
N SER A 118 8.84 -2.75 -7.53
CA SER A 118 7.93 -2.21 -8.55
C SER A 118 8.69 -1.35 -9.56
N THR A 119 9.61 -0.50 -9.09
CA THR A 119 10.42 0.36 -9.94
C THR A 119 11.35 -0.45 -10.83
N ALA A 120 11.99 -1.49 -10.31
CA ALA A 120 12.86 -2.38 -11.08
C ALA A 120 12.07 -3.08 -12.22
N ILE A 121 10.90 -3.66 -11.89
CA ILE A 121 10.02 -4.31 -12.85
C ILE A 121 9.60 -3.35 -13.97
N VAL A 122 9.04 -2.19 -13.57
CA VAL A 122 8.52 -1.21 -14.55
C VAL A 122 9.65 -0.63 -15.40
N LYS A 123 10.83 -0.39 -14.81
CA LYS A 123 11.99 0.12 -15.55
C LYS A 123 12.53 -0.90 -16.58
N THR A 124 12.51 -2.18 -16.23
CA THR A 124 12.88 -3.26 -17.16
C THR A 124 11.88 -3.36 -18.32
N LEU A 125 10.58 -3.35 -18.01
CA LEU A 125 9.51 -3.39 -19.01
C LEU A 125 9.39 -2.08 -19.81
N GLY A 126 9.81 -0.95 -19.26
CA GLY A 126 9.70 0.36 -19.89
C GLY A 126 10.53 0.50 -21.17
N LYS A 127 11.65 -0.21 -21.28
CA LYS A 127 12.47 -0.20 -22.49
C LYS A 127 11.70 -0.73 -23.71
N PRO A 128 11.12 -1.95 -23.70
CA PRO A 128 10.39 -2.49 -24.85
C PRO A 128 8.97 -1.90 -24.99
N LEU A 129 8.29 -1.58 -23.90
CA LEU A 129 6.89 -1.19 -23.92
C LEU A 129 6.64 0.33 -23.95
N GLY A 130 7.64 1.14 -23.61
CA GLY A 130 7.52 2.60 -23.51
C GLY A 130 7.00 3.27 -24.78
N PRO A 131 7.53 2.97 -25.99
CA PRO A 131 7.04 3.56 -27.23
C PRO A 131 5.56 3.24 -27.50
N ILE A 132 5.16 1.98 -27.33
CA ILE A 132 3.77 1.52 -27.53
C ILE A 132 2.83 2.20 -26.51
N THR A 133 3.27 2.27 -25.25
CA THR A 133 2.47 2.89 -24.18
C THR A 133 2.26 4.39 -24.39
N ARG A 134 3.27 5.11 -24.91
CA ARG A 134 3.14 6.54 -25.23
C ARG A 134 2.15 6.77 -26.36
N GLN A 135 2.17 5.93 -27.38
CA GLN A 135 1.25 6.02 -28.53
C GLN A 135 -0.20 5.72 -28.13
N HIS A 136 -0.41 4.77 -27.18
CA HIS A 136 -1.73 4.32 -26.75
C HIS A 136 -1.99 4.59 -25.26
N TYR A 137 -1.66 5.80 -24.80
CA TYR A 137 -1.71 6.12 -23.37
C TYR A 137 -3.11 6.01 -22.75
N GLY A 138 -4.16 6.43 -23.47
CA GLY A 138 -5.55 6.32 -23.00
C GLY A 138 -5.98 4.86 -22.75
N PRO A 139 -5.89 3.97 -23.74
CA PRO A 139 -6.15 2.53 -23.54
C PRO A 139 -5.31 1.90 -22.44
N TYR A 140 -4.04 2.28 -22.33
CA TYR A 140 -3.15 1.80 -21.27
C TYR A 140 -3.66 2.18 -19.87
N LEU A 141 -4.04 3.45 -19.66
CA LEU A 141 -4.62 3.90 -18.39
C LEU A 141 -5.91 3.15 -18.06
N ALA A 142 -6.82 3.01 -19.04
CA ALA A 142 -8.07 2.31 -18.86
C ALA A 142 -7.86 0.84 -18.47
N THR A 143 -7.01 0.13 -19.21
CA THR A 143 -6.71 -1.28 -18.96
C THR A 143 -6.07 -1.50 -17.58
N THR A 144 -5.05 -0.72 -17.24
CA THR A 144 -4.39 -0.84 -15.94
C THR A 144 -5.33 -0.46 -14.79
N GLY A 145 -6.22 0.52 -15.00
CA GLY A 145 -7.26 0.89 -14.03
C GLY A 145 -8.26 -0.25 -13.78
N VAL A 146 -8.74 -0.91 -14.84
CA VAL A 146 -9.64 -2.07 -14.73
C VAL A 146 -8.96 -3.25 -14.03
N VAL A 147 -7.72 -3.56 -14.40
CA VAL A 147 -6.93 -4.63 -13.74
C VAL A 147 -6.78 -4.33 -12.25
N PHE A 148 -6.45 -3.09 -11.91
CA PHE A 148 -6.33 -2.67 -10.52
C PHE A 148 -7.65 -2.76 -9.75
N ALA A 149 -8.75 -2.23 -10.30
CA ALA A 149 -10.07 -2.30 -9.67
C ALA A 149 -10.50 -3.76 -9.42
N THR A 150 -10.21 -4.65 -10.38
CA THR A 150 -10.49 -6.08 -10.27
C THR A 150 -9.64 -6.74 -9.17
N ALA A 151 -8.33 -6.41 -9.11
CA ALA A 151 -7.44 -6.91 -8.06
C ALA A 151 -7.90 -6.43 -6.67
N LEU A 152 -8.22 -5.15 -6.53
CA LEU A 152 -8.74 -4.58 -5.27
C LEU A 152 -10.04 -5.26 -4.84
N ARG A 153 -10.98 -5.47 -5.78
CA ARG A 153 -12.23 -6.18 -5.51
C ARG A 153 -11.99 -7.62 -5.06
N ARG A 154 -11.01 -8.31 -5.66
CA ARG A 154 -10.61 -9.68 -5.23
C ARG A 154 -10.05 -9.69 -3.82
N VAL A 155 -9.19 -8.74 -3.46
CA VAL A 155 -8.63 -8.62 -2.11
C VAL A 155 -9.74 -8.37 -1.09
N ILE A 156 -10.64 -7.42 -1.35
CA ILE A 156 -11.77 -7.14 -0.45
C ILE A 156 -12.64 -8.39 -0.26
N ARG A 157 -13.02 -9.07 -1.36
CA ARG A 157 -13.81 -10.29 -1.31
C ARG A 157 -13.10 -11.44 -0.56
N HIS A 158 -11.78 -11.55 -0.71
CA HIS A 158 -10.99 -12.55 0.03
C HIS A 158 -11.12 -12.35 1.54
N TRP A 159 -11.06 -11.11 2.00
CA TRP A 159 -11.20 -10.77 3.40
C TRP A 159 -12.65 -10.79 3.93
N GLN A 160 -13.65 -10.73 3.06
CA GLN A 160 -15.06 -10.85 3.43
C GLN A 160 -15.54 -12.30 3.56
N ARG A 161 -14.77 -13.28 3.07
CA ARG A 161 -15.17 -14.69 3.17
C ARG A 161 -15.02 -15.17 4.61
N PRO A 162 -16.10 -15.71 5.23
CA PRO A 162 -15.99 -16.30 6.55
C PRO A 162 -14.97 -17.42 6.50
N LYS A 163 -13.97 -17.39 7.37
CA LYS A 163 -13.04 -18.51 7.52
C LYS A 163 -13.86 -19.69 8.03
N ARG A 164 -13.92 -20.77 7.25
CA ARG A 164 -14.54 -22.02 7.71
C ARG A 164 -13.86 -22.41 9.03
N PRO A 165 -14.62 -22.60 10.13
CA PRO A 165 -14.05 -23.15 11.36
C PRO A 165 -13.55 -24.54 11.04
N GLY A 166 -12.25 -24.83 11.29
CA GLY A 166 -11.73 -26.18 11.26
C GLY A 166 -10.67 -26.54 10.23
N ARG A 167 -9.98 -25.58 9.56
CA ARG A 167 -8.70 -25.89 8.88
C ARG A 167 -7.56 -25.12 9.59
N PRO A 168 -6.58 -25.89 10.13
CA PRO A 168 -5.39 -25.33 10.75
C PRO A 168 -4.55 -24.53 9.74
#